data_5674ef3d69798e2760b6ba1c702fa78c
#
_entry.id   5674ef3d69798e2760b6ba1c702fa78c
#
_cell.length_a   1.000
_cell.length_b   1.000
_cell.length_c   1.000
_cell.angle_alpha   90.00
_cell.angle_beta   90.00
_cell.angle_gamma   90.00
#
_symmetry.space_group_name_H-M   'P 1'
#
loop_
_entity.id
_entity.type
_entity.pdbx_description
1 polymer ?
#
loop_
_entity_poly.entity_id
_entity_poly.type
_entity_poly.pdbx_seq_one_letter_code
_entity_poly.pdbx_strand_id
1 'polypeptide(L)'
;MSKIDDLIKELCPNGVMHKALWSLTTWDKRFNAVDNHKQPKVKKYFYFLANDLKPLILKNGDIKILTTSVSNIYTSSKLVDSSRIAEGEVVCIPWGGNPIVQYYNGKFITADNRICFSNDDTYLSNKYLYYVLTSKLDEIKTFYRGSGIKHPNMQKVLDLKIPVPPLEIQKEIVRVLDSFTELEAELEAELEARKKQYEYYRNTLLTFNERERVEYVQIGDICNISRGRVMSKSYLIDNAGDYPVYSSQTANNGVFGYINTYDYDKESITWTTDGANAGSVFYHNNEEFSITNVCGLLMPKREQVKVKYLYYILQITLKKYVNSGMGNPKLMSNTMAKIKIPVPSLEKQKQIVSILDKFEKLTNDISVGLPAEIEARRKQYEYYRNKLLTFKELEHSK
;
A
#
# COMPACT_ATOMS: atom_id res chain seq x y z
N MET A 1 -9.43 -5.93 31.91
CA MET A 1 -9.29 -7.21 31.18
C MET A 1 -10.22 -7.16 29.98
N SER A 2 -9.84 -7.75 28.85
CA SER A 2 -10.74 -7.77 27.68
C SER A 2 -11.79 -8.87 27.86
N LYS A 3 -12.96 -8.73 27.22
CA LYS A 3 -14.00 -9.78 27.21
C LYS A 3 -13.42 -11.15 26.77
N ILE A 4 -12.43 -11.16 25.87
CA ILE A 4 -11.76 -12.40 25.45
C ILE A 4 -10.95 -13.02 26.60
N ASP A 5 -10.23 -12.21 27.40
CA ASP A 5 -9.47 -12.73 28.53
C ASP A 5 -10.39 -13.40 29.58
N ASP A 6 -11.59 -12.85 29.77
CA ASP A 6 -12.58 -13.39 30.70
C ASP A 6 -13.18 -14.71 30.14
N LEU A 7 -13.53 -14.75 28.85
CA LEU A 7 -13.97 -15.98 28.17
C LEU A 7 -12.91 -17.10 28.19
N ILE A 8 -11.63 -16.77 27.98
CA ILE A 8 -10.54 -17.73 28.03
C ILE A 8 -10.42 -18.33 29.43
N LYS A 9 -10.51 -17.51 30.50
CA LYS A 9 -10.45 -17.98 31.88
C LYS A 9 -11.63 -18.89 32.25
N GLU A 10 -12.80 -18.58 31.72
CA GLU A 10 -14.02 -19.34 31.99
C GLU A 10 -14.09 -20.64 31.21
N LEU A 11 -13.85 -20.61 29.89
CA LEU A 11 -14.13 -21.71 28.97
C LEU A 11 -12.92 -22.59 28.67
N CYS A 12 -11.69 -22.10 28.83
CA CYS A 12 -10.47 -22.87 28.57
C CYS A 12 -9.29 -22.48 29.49
N PRO A 13 -9.47 -22.52 30.83
CA PRO A 13 -8.45 -22.07 31.79
C PRO A 13 -7.13 -22.87 31.71
N ASN A 14 -7.21 -24.12 31.25
CA ASN A 14 -6.06 -25.03 31.14
C ASN A 14 -5.39 -25.01 29.74
N GLY A 15 -5.88 -24.18 28.83
CA GLY A 15 -5.42 -24.11 27.43
C GLY A 15 -6.41 -24.68 26.44
N VAL A 16 -6.02 -24.77 25.17
CA VAL A 16 -6.87 -25.23 24.07
C VAL A 16 -6.21 -26.36 23.29
N MET A 17 -7.05 -27.19 22.68
CA MET A 17 -6.58 -28.25 21.78
C MET A 17 -5.95 -27.64 20.54
N HIS A 18 -4.74 -28.10 20.18
CA HIS A 18 -4.11 -27.83 18.90
C HIS A 18 -4.32 -29.03 17.98
N LYS A 19 -4.99 -28.81 16.85
CA LYS A 19 -5.31 -29.88 15.89
C LYS A 19 -4.74 -29.59 14.53
N ALA A 20 -4.31 -30.64 13.81
CA ALA A 20 -3.81 -30.52 12.45
C ALA A 20 -4.93 -30.14 11.48
N LEU A 21 -4.63 -29.28 10.51
CA LEU A 21 -5.61 -28.78 9.53
C LEU A 21 -6.35 -29.89 8.80
N TRP A 22 -5.67 -31.00 8.47
CA TRP A 22 -6.29 -32.12 7.80
C TRP A 22 -7.48 -32.74 8.58
N SER A 23 -7.45 -32.67 9.91
CA SER A 23 -8.54 -33.21 10.75
C SER A 23 -9.72 -32.21 10.89
N LEU A 24 -9.53 -30.97 10.54
CA LEU A 24 -10.49 -29.87 10.73
C LEU A 24 -11.14 -29.40 9.43
N THR A 25 -10.50 -29.67 8.27
CA THR A 25 -10.86 -29.03 7.01
C THR A 25 -11.04 -30.00 5.86
N THR A 26 -11.95 -29.66 4.95
CA THR A 26 -12.11 -30.29 3.64
C THR A 26 -11.45 -29.41 2.58
N TRP A 27 -10.68 -30.04 1.67
CA TRP A 27 -9.93 -29.37 0.62
C TRP A 27 -10.50 -29.63 -0.78
N ASP A 28 -10.11 -28.82 -1.75
CA ASP A 28 -10.57 -28.83 -3.15
C ASP A 28 -10.22 -30.11 -3.92
N LYS A 29 -9.14 -30.79 -3.52
CA LYS A 29 -8.70 -32.04 -4.16
C LYS A 29 -7.85 -32.89 -3.22
N ARG A 30 -7.60 -34.14 -3.64
CA ARG A 30 -6.56 -34.96 -3.02
C ARG A 30 -5.18 -34.59 -3.55
N PHE A 31 -4.20 -34.62 -2.67
CA PHE A 31 -2.79 -34.35 -2.96
C PHE A 31 -2.00 -35.63 -2.92
N ASN A 32 -1.30 -35.99 -4.00
CA ASN A 32 -0.60 -37.26 -4.14
C ASN A 32 0.48 -37.52 -3.06
N ALA A 33 1.09 -36.42 -2.56
CA ALA A 33 2.13 -36.49 -1.52
C ALA A 33 1.57 -36.50 -0.08
N VAL A 34 0.26 -36.62 0.08
CA VAL A 34 -0.41 -36.65 1.39
C VAL A 34 -1.16 -37.98 1.58
N ASP A 35 -1.00 -38.59 2.74
CA ASP A 35 -1.66 -39.81 3.08
C ASP A 35 -3.18 -39.74 2.92
N ASN A 36 -3.80 -40.83 2.40
CA ASN A 36 -5.24 -40.86 2.11
C ASN A 36 -6.11 -40.62 3.35
N HIS A 37 -5.68 -41.10 4.53
CA HIS A 37 -6.45 -40.95 5.77
C HIS A 37 -6.56 -39.47 6.20
N LYS A 38 -5.62 -38.61 5.77
CA LYS A 38 -5.65 -37.15 6.02
C LYS A 38 -6.56 -36.38 5.05
N GLN A 39 -7.12 -37.07 4.05
CA GLN A 39 -7.92 -36.47 2.98
C GLN A 39 -9.20 -37.29 2.73
N PRO A 40 -10.00 -37.61 3.77
CA PRO A 40 -11.14 -38.48 3.64
C PRO A 40 -12.23 -37.94 2.72
N LYS A 41 -12.38 -36.61 2.71
CA LYS A 41 -13.36 -35.86 1.91
C LYS A 41 -12.67 -34.83 1.05
N VAL A 42 -13.23 -34.52 -0.14
CA VAL A 42 -12.82 -33.45 -1.03
C VAL A 42 -14.06 -32.81 -1.65
N LYS A 43 -14.01 -31.49 -1.88
CA LYS A 43 -15.04 -30.74 -2.60
C LYS A 43 -14.42 -30.10 -3.84
N LYS A 44 -14.69 -30.70 -5.01
CA LYS A 44 -14.14 -30.21 -6.28
C LYS A 44 -14.79 -28.88 -6.69
N TYR A 45 -13.96 -27.99 -7.23
CA TYR A 45 -14.37 -26.74 -7.85
C TYR A 45 -13.95 -26.73 -9.32
N PHE A 46 -14.61 -25.94 -10.15
CA PHE A 46 -14.16 -25.68 -11.50
C PHE A 46 -13.04 -24.64 -11.47
N TYR A 47 -11.89 -24.95 -12.08
CA TYR A 47 -10.73 -24.05 -12.17
C TYR A 47 -10.64 -23.46 -13.56
N PHE A 48 -10.62 -22.13 -13.62
CA PHE A 48 -10.40 -21.39 -14.86
C PHE A 48 -8.91 -21.20 -15.11
N LEU A 49 -8.50 -21.24 -16.38
CA LEU A 49 -7.17 -20.81 -16.77
C LEU A 49 -7.10 -19.28 -16.74
N ALA A 50 -5.91 -18.73 -16.47
CA ALA A 50 -5.73 -17.27 -16.39
C ALA A 50 -6.17 -16.53 -17.68
N ASN A 51 -5.99 -17.13 -18.85
CA ASN A 51 -6.43 -16.57 -20.13
C ASN A 51 -7.96 -16.57 -20.28
N ASP A 52 -8.65 -17.56 -19.72
CA ASP A 52 -10.11 -17.65 -19.77
C ASP A 52 -10.78 -16.66 -18.82
N LEU A 53 -10.09 -16.24 -17.77
CA LEU A 53 -10.59 -15.26 -16.81
C LEU A 53 -10.55 -13.83 -17.35
N LYS A 54 -9.53 -13.47 -18.16
CA LYS A 54 -9.36 -12.09 -18.67
C LYS A 54 -10.61 -11.49 -19.30
N PRO A 55 -11.32 -12.19 -20.24
CA PRO A 55 -12.53 -11.64 -20.87
C PRO A 55 -13.74 -11.59 -19.92
N LEU A 56 -13.68 -12.27 -18.78
CA LEU A 56 -14.77 -12.33 -17.82
C LEU A 56 -14.71 -11.20 -16.76
N ILE A 57 -13.59 -10.47 -16.68
CA ILE A 57 -13.38 -9.45 -15.65
C ILE A 57 -14.27 -8.24 -15.95
N LEU A 58 -15.09 -7.86 -14.95
CA LEU A 58 -15.94 -6.68 -14.96
C LEU A 58 -15.55 -5.73 -13.83
N LYS A 59 -15.76 -4.44 -14.04
CA LYS A 59 -15.58 -3.42 -13.00
C LYS A 59 -16.54 -3.62 -11.83
N ASN A 60 -17.78 -4.02 -12.14
CA ASN A 60 -18.84 -4.33 -11.17
C ASN A 60 -19.46 -5.67 -11.57
N GLY A 61 -19.57 -6.61 -10.62
CA GLY A 61 -20.14 -7.94 -10.84
C GLY A 61 -20.67 -8.54 -9.54
N ASP A 62 -21.44 -9.60 -9.68
CA ASP A 62 -22.09 -10.32 -8.57
C ASP A 62 -21.32 -11.60 -8.15
N ILE A 63 -20.24 -11.94 -8.88
CA ILE A 63 -19.43 -13.12 -8.63
C ILE A 63 -17.97 -12.72 -8.45
N LYS A 64 -17.36 -13.08 -7.33
CA LYS A 64 -15.95 -12.84 -7.05
C LYS A 64 -15.06 -13.74 -7.92
N ILE A 65 -13.96 -13.18 -8.44
CA ILE A 65 -12.90 -13.96 -9.05
C ILE A 65 -11.76 -14.12 -8.05
N LEU A 66 -11.56 -15.34 -7.52
CA LEU A 66 -10.47 -15.67 -6.60
C LEU A 66 -9.23 -16.08 -7.40
N THR A 67 -8.22 -15.21 -7.43
CA THR A 67 -6.91 -15.45 -8.05
C THR A 67 -5.83 -15.72 -7.01
N THR A 68 -4.60 -15.97 -7.46
CA THR A 68 -3.44 -16.18 -6.58
C THR A 68 -2.93 -14.91 -5.88
N SER A 69 -3.56 -13.77 -6.13
CA SER A 69 -3.29 -12.48 -5.47
C SER A 69 -4.58 -11.89 -4.91
N VAL A 70 -4.45 -11.09 -3.85
CA VAL A 70 -5.60 -10.33 -3.33
C VAL A 70 -5.98 -9.28 -4.36
N SER A 71 -7.19 -9.36 -4.89
CA SER A 71 -7.71 -8.44 -5.90
C SER A 71 -9.21 -8.28 -5.78
N ASN A 72 -9.72 -7.08 -6.05
CA ASN A 72 -11.16 -6.79 -6.08
C ASN A 72 -11.69 -6.88 -7.51
N ILE A 73 -11.58 -8.08 -8.11
CA ILE A 73 -12.08 -8.36 -9.45
C ILE A 73 -13.31 -9.25 -9.38
N TYR A 74 -14.25 -8.98 -10.27
CA TYR A 74 -15.56 -9.61 -10.30
C TYR A 74 -15.94 -10.00 -11.73
N THR A 75 -16.91 -10.88 -11.84
CA THR A 75 -17.62 -11.23 -13.07
C THR A 75 -19.13 -11.24 -12.84
N SER A 76 -19.91 -11.58 -13.85
CA SER A 76 -21.35 -11.68 -13.72
C SER A 76 -21.84 -13.11 -14.00
N SER A 77 -22.90 -13.51 -13.28
CA SER A 77 -23.66 -14.73 -13.55
C SER A 77 -24.20 -14.83 -14.98
N LYS A 78 -24.25 -13.73 -15.72
CA LYS A 78 -24.62 -13.71 -17.13
C LYS A 78 -23.49 -14.18 -18.08
N LEU A 79 -22.23 -14.12 -17.62
CA LEU A 79 -21.05 -14.46 -18.41
C LEU A 79 -20.49 -15.85 -18.10
N VAL A 80 -20.90 -16.45 -17.00
CA VAL A 80 -20.37 -17.72 -16.53
C VAL A 80 -21.51 -18.73 -16.38
N ASP A 81 -21.28 -19.92 -16.91
CA ASP A 81 -22.22 -21.04 -16.72
C ASP A 81 -22.42 -21.33 -15.21
N SER A 82 -23.67 -21.48 -14.80
CA SER A 82 -24.04 -21.69 -13.39
C SER A 82 -23.38 -22.91 -12.77
N SER A 83 -23.11 -23.96 -13.55
CA SER A 83 -22.41 -25.17 -13.10
C SER A 83 -20.93 -24.94 -12.74
N ARG A 84 -20.35 -23.83 -13.19
CA ARG A 84 -18.96 -23.43 -12.91
C ARG A 84 -18.83 -22.42 -11.80
N ILE A 85 -19.94 -21.93 -11.27
CA ILE A 85 -19.99 -20.98 -10.16
C ILE A 85 -20.07 -21.78 -8.86
N ALA A 86 -19.17 -21.48 -7.95
CA ALA A 86 -19.22 -21.99 -6.58
C ALA A 86 -19.83 -20.96 -5.65
N GLU A 87 -20.42 -21.44 -4.54
CA GLU A 87 -20.96 -20.59 -3.49
C GLU A 87 -20.62 -21.18 -2.11
N GLY A 88 -20.29 -20.33 -1.18
CA GLY A 88 -20.02 -20.68 0.21
C GLY A 88 -18.93 -19.84 0.85
N GLU A 89 -18.63 -20.21 2.09
CA GLU A 89 -17.59 -19.61 2.90
C GLU A 89 -16.30 -20.43 2.77
N VAL A 90 -15.23 -19.82 2.30
CA VAL A 90 -13.99 -20.51 1.96
C VAL A 90 -12.75 -19.74 2.40
N VAL A 91 -11.69 -20.50 2.70
CA VAL A 91 -10.34 -20.02 2.89
C VAL A 91 -9.45 -20.60 1.80
N CYS A 92 -8.60 -19.80 1.20
CA CYS A 92 -7.72 -20.30 0.14
C CYS A 92 -6.30 -19.77 0.24
N ILE A 93 -5.38 -20.57 -0.30
CA ILE A 93 -3.97 -20.23 -0.49
C ILE A 93 -3.61 -20.41 -1.96
N PRO A 94 -2.66 -19.66 -2.55
CA PRO A 94 -2.23 -19.83 -3.92
C PRO A 94 -1.61 -21.22 -4.13
N TRP A 95 -1.91 -21.85 -5.28
CA TRP A 95 -1.18 -23.04 -5.71
C TRP A 95 0.25 -22.70 -6.13
N GLY A 96 0.50 -21.46 -6.59
CA GLY A 96 1.82 -21.01 -7.01
C GLY A 96 2.03 -19.51 -6.80
N GLY A 97 3.28 -19.10 -6.64
CA GLY A 97 3.67 -17.70 -6.44
C GLY A 97 3.87 -17.32 -4.96
N ASN A 98 3.55 -16.08 -4.62
CA ASN A 98 3.70 -15.57 -3.26
C ASN A 98 2.61 -16.12 -2.33
N PRO A 99 2.96 -16.75 -1.20
CA PRO A 99 1.97 -17.25 -0.26
C PRO A 99 1.20 -16.11 0.39
N ILE A 100 -0.10 -16.22 0.30
CA ILE A 100 -1.11 -15.38 0.95
C ILE A 100 -2.23 -16.27 1.47
N VAL A 101 -3.04 -15.76 2.38
CA VAL A 101 -4.31 -16.39 2.80
C VAL A 101 -5.44 -15.47 2.41
N GLN A 102 -6.47 -16.02 1.77
CA GLN A 102 -7.67 -15.28 1.38
C GLN A 102 -8.91 -15.92 2.00
N TYR A 103 -9.87 -15.09 2.38
CA TYR A 103 -11.19 -15.50 2.84
C TYR A 103 -12.23 -14.89 1.93
N TYR A 104 -13.26 -15.69 1.63
CA TYR A 104 -14.43 -15.20 0.90
C TYR A 104 -15.70 -15.94 1.33
N ASN A 105 -16.80 -15.21 1.37
CA ASN A 105 -18.14 -15.75 1.59
C ASN A 105 -19.09 -15.21 0.52
N GLY A 106 -19.64 -16.11 -0.30
CA GLY A 106 -20.55 -15.75 -1.39
C GLY A 106 -20.27 -16.57 -2.67
N LYS A 107 -20.75 -16.05 -3.80
CA LYS A 107 -20.54 -16.66 -5.13
C LYS A 107 -19.17 -16.31 -5.69
N PHE A 108 -18.45 -17.33 -6.16
CA PHE A 108 -17.11 -17.16 -6.72
C PHE A 108 -16.78 -18.13 -7.85
N ILE A 109 -15.80 -17.73 -8.65
CA ILE A 109 -15.04 -18.59 -9.53
C ILE A 109 -13.57 -18.49 -9.17
N THR A 110 -12.75 -19.47 -9.52
CA THR A 110 -11.36 -19.52 -9.07
C THR A 110 -10.38 -20.01 -10.12
N ALA A 111 -9.13 -19.58 -9.99
CA ALA A 111 -7.97 -20.10 -10.71
C ALA A 111 -6.80 -20.28 -9.74
N ASP A 112 -6.05 -21.36 -9.92
CA ASP A 112 -4.77 -21.68 -9.27
C ASP A 112 -4.70 -21.49 -7.74
N ASN A 113 -5.83 -21.61 -7.06
CA ASN A 113 -5.91 -21.64 -5.60
C ASN A 113 -6.07 -23.07 -5.07
N ARG A 114 -5.66 -23.28 -3.83
CA ARG A 114 -6.06 -24.40 -3.00
C ARG A 114 -7.11 -23.86 -2.03
N ILE A 115 -8.27 -24.45 -2.05
CA ILE A 115 -9.45 -23.99 -1.33
C ILE A 115 -9.79 -24.99 -0.23
N CYS A 116 -10.01 -24.49 0.97
CA CYS A 116 -10.52 -25.29 2.08
C CYS A 116 -11.65 -24.57 2.82
N PHE A 117 -12.37 -25.35 3.61
CA PHE A 117 -13.38 -24.88 4.56
C PHE A 117 -13.47 -25.85 5.73
N SER A 118 -14.03 -25.41 6.84
CA SER A 118 -14.23 -26.21 8.03
C SER A 118 -15.13 -27.43 7.78
N ASN A 119 -14.77 -28.56 8.36
CA ASN A 119 -15.61 -29.78 8.33
C ASN A 119 -16.90 -29.63 9.15
N ASP A 120 -16.86 -28.75 10.17
CA ASP A 120 -17.92 -28.49 11.13
C ASP A 120 -17.81 -27.02 11.59
N ASP A 121 -18.72 -26.18 11.12
CA ASP A 121 -18.77 -24.74 11.41
C ASP A 121 -19.26 -24.45 12.85
N THR A 122 -19.85 -25.44 13.53
CA THR A 122 -20.19 -25.35 14.95
C THR A 122 -18.99 -25.57 15.86
N TYR A 123 -17.89 -26.12 15.30
CA TYR A 123 -16.63 -26.37 16.01
C TYR A 123 -15.51 -25.42 15.60
N LEU A 124 -15.38 -25.13 14.29
CA LEU A 124 -14.36 -24.24 13.74
C LEU A 124 -14.99 -23.26 12.74
N SER A 125 -14.98 -21.98 13.05
CA SER A 125 -15.40 -20.93 12.11
C SER A 125 -14.39 -20.76 10.97
N ASN A 126 -14.85 -20.64 9.71
CA ASN A 126 -14.00 -20.39 8.55
C ASN A 126 -13.30 -19.02 8.63
N LYS A 127 -13.96 -18.00 9.18
CA LYS A 127 -13.36 -16.70 9.37
C LYS A 127 -12.25 -16.73 10.45
N TYR A 128 -12.46 -17.49 11.54
CA TYR A 128 -11.41 -17.72 12.52
C TYR A 128 -10.24 -18.50 11.90
N LEU A 129 -10.51 -19.55 11.13
CA LEU A 129 -9.50 -20.29 10.36
C LEU A 129 -8.65 -19.37 9.47
N TYR A 130 -9.30 -18.43 8.77
CA TYR A 130 -8.61 -17.42 7.96
C TYR A 130 -7.62 -16.60 8.80
N TYR A 131 -8.03 -16.10 9.96
CA TYR A 131 -7.17 -15.30 10.82
C TYR A 131 -6.00 -16.11 11.39
N VAL A 132 -6.26 -17.36 11.81
CA VAL A 132 -5.20 -18.25 12.30
C VAL A 132 -4.18 -18.56 11.18
N LEU A 133 -4.63 -18.90 9.97
CA LEU A 133 -3.69 -19.13 8.86
C LEU A 133 -2.93 -17.85 8.47
N THR A 134 -3.57 -16.70 8.54
CA THR A 134 -2.92 -15.40 8.32
C THR A 134 -1.84 -15.11 9.38
N SER A 135 -2.09 -15.45 10.65
CA SER A 135 -1.09 -15.29 11.72
C SER A 135 0.10 -16.23 11.55
N LYS A 136 -0.11 -17.39 10.92
CA LYS A 136 0.91 -18.40 10.61
C LYS A 136 1.51 -18.26 9.20
N LEU A 137 1.25 -17.12 8.53
CA LEU A 137 1.68 -16.94 7.14
C LEU A 137 3.20 -17.09 6.96
N ASP A 138 4.01 -16.62 7.91
CA ASP A 138 5.47 -16.75 7.82
C ASP A 138 5.92 -18.21 7.94
N GLU A 139 5.26 -19.02 8.76
CA GLU A 139 5.47 -20.47 8.81
C GLU A 139 5.04 -21.12 7.49
N ILE A 140 3.86 -20.79 6.96
CA ILE A 140 3.34 -21.28 5.68
C ILE A 140 4.29 -20.93 4.52
N LYS A 141 4.88 -19.73 4.50
CA LYS A 141 5.89 -19.33 3.50
C LYS A 141 7.06 -20.32 3.41
N THR A 142 7.48 -20.88 4.54
CA THR A 142 8.56 -21.87 4.56
C THR A 142 8.19 -23.20 3.89
N PHE A 143 6.91 -23.46 3.70
CA PHE A 143 6.41 -24.67 3.03
C PHE A 143 6.40 -24.54 1.50
N TYR A 144 6.56 -23.31 0.96
CA TYR A 144 6.60 -23.07 -0.48
C TYR A 144 8.01 -23.32 -1.04
N ARG A 145 8.09 -24.17 -2.08
CA ARG A 145 9.36 -24.60 -2.70
C ARG A 145 9.32 -24.48 -4.22
N GLY A 146 10.46 -24.26 -4.82
CA GLY A 146 10.66 -24.15 -6.26
C GLY A 146 11.71 -23.10 -6.60
N SER A 147 12.46 -23.29 -7.68
CA SER A 147 13.46 -22.33 -8.19
C SER A 147 12.85 -21.20 -9.02
N GLY A 148 11.69 -21.44 -9.60
CA GLY A 148 10.90 -20.45 -10.34
C GLY A 148 9.62 -20.10 -9.57
N ILE A 149 8.46 -20.56 -10.06
CA ILE A 149 7.20 -20.44 -9.34
C ILE A 149 7.23 -21.39 -8.14
N LYS A 150 7.13 -20.85 -6.94
CA LYS A 150 7.10 -21.67 -5.72
C LYS A 150 5.72 -22.25 -5.51
N HIS A 151 5.65 -23.53 -5.11
CA HIS A 151 4.42 -24.26 -4.82
C HIS A 151 4.38 -24.72 -3.36
N PRO A 152 3.19 -24.78 -2.71
CA PRO A 152 3.06 -25.25 -1.34
C PRO A 152 3.31 -26.75 -1.22
N ASN A 153 4.07 -27.16 -0.22
CA ASN A 153 4.09 -28.55 0.24
C ASN A 153 2.81 -28.81 1.04
N MET A 154 1.82 -29.41 0.39
CA MET A 154 0.50 -29.64 0.99
C MET A 154 0.52 -30.59 2.19
N GLN A 155 1.47 -31.53 2.27
CA GLN A 155 1.61 -32.36 3.47
C GLN A 155 1.93 -31.49 4.69
N LYS A 156 2.89 -30.56 4.57
CA LYS A 156 3.21 -29.63 5.66
C LYS A 156 2.06 -28.70 5.98
N VAL A 157 1.33 -28.22 4.96
CA VAL A 157 0.14 -27.37 5.17
C VAL A 157 -0.94 -28.14 5.92
N LEU A 158 -1.24 -29.36 5.54
CA LEU A 158 -2.27 -30.18 6.17
C LEU A 158 -1.87 -30.60 7.60
N ASP A 159 -0.59 -30.82 7.86
CA ASP A 159 -0.06 -31.18 9.19
C ASP A 159 0.12 -29.97 10.12
N LEU A 160 -0.08 -28.74 9.62
CA LEU A 160 -0.01 -27.52 10.43
C LEU A 160 -1.04 -27.58 11.56
N LYS A 161 -0.57 -27.50 12.78
CA LYS A 161 -1.43 -27.45 13.97
C LYS A 161 -1.92 -26.04 14.24
N ILE A 162 -3.20 -25.91 14.51
CA ILE A 162 -3.86 -24.65 14.87
C ILE A 162 -4.60 -24.79 16.21
N PRO A 163 -4.66 -23.73 17.01
CA PRO A 163 -5.47 -23.71 18.23
C PRO A 163 -6.96 -23.68 17.87
N VAL A 164 -7.76 -24.46 18.60
CA VAL A 164 -9.21 -24.51 18.41
C VAL A 164 -9.90 -24.23 19.76
N PRO A 165 -10.02 -22.95 20.14
CA PRO A 165 -10.77 -22.57 21.34
C PRO A 165 -12.28 -22.78 21.14
N PRO A 166 -13.10 -22.75 22.19
CA PRO A 166 -14.55 -22.74 22.10
C PRO A 166 -15.07 -21.71 21.10
N LEU A 167 -16.18 -22.02 20.42
CA LEU A 167 -16.72 -21.21 19.32
C LEU A 167 -17.03 -19.76 19.73
N GLU A 168 -17.42 -19.53 20.98
CA GLU A 168 -17.68 -18.19 21.54
C GLU A 168 -16.42 -17.34 21.54
N ILE A 169 -15.28 -17.90 21.89
CA ILE A 169 -13.96 -17.23 21.85
C ILE A 169 -13.58 -16.94 20.39
N GLN A 170 -13.76 -17.92 19.48
CA GLN A 170 -13.50 -17.72 18.05
C GLN A 170 -14.31 -16.54 17.50
N LYS A 171 -15.62 -16.50 17.79
CA LYS A 171 -16.52 -15.41 17.35
C LYS A 171 -16.09 -14.04 17.88
N GLU A 172 -15.70 -13.97 19.16
CA GLU A 172 -15.25 -12.71 19.73
C GLU A 172 -13.92 -12.24 19.18
N ILE A 173 -12.98 -13.17 18.92
CA ILE A 173 -11.70 -12.87 18.22
C ILE A 173 -11.98 -12.34 16.82
N VAL A 174 -12.84 -13.03 16.05
CA VAL A 174 -13.24 -12.61 14.71
C VAL A 174 -13.84 -11.19 14.76
N ARG A 175 -14.77 -10.93 15.67
CA ARG A 175 -15.40 -9.61 15.84
C ARG A 175 -14.37 -8.51 16.07
N VAL A 176 -13.38 -8.76 16.93
CA VAL A 176 -12.33 -7.78 17.23
C VAL A 176 -11.42 -7.58 16.02
N LEU A 177 -10.97 -8.65 15.37
CA LEU A 177 -10.07 -8.54 14.22
C LEU A 177 -10.76 -7.94 12.98
N ASP A 178 -12.06 -8.24 12.77
CA ASP A 178 -12.85 -7.62 11.71
C ASP A 178 -12.95 -6.10 11.91
N SER A 179 -13.17 -5.64 13.16
CA SER A 179 -13.24 -4.20 13.43
C SER A 179 -11.96 -3.44 13.11
N PHE A 180 -10.78 -4.08 13.23
CA PHE A 180 -9.52 -3.47 12.80
C PHE A 180 -9.41 -3.39 11.28
N THR A 181 -9.81 -4.45 10.55
CA THR A 181 -9.74 -4.46 9.09
C THR A 181 -10.75 -3.52 8.46
N GLU A 182 -11.93 -3.37 9.05
CA GLU A 182 -12.95 -2.39 8.63
C GLU A 182 -12.43 -0.96 8.83
N LEU A 183 -11.88 -0.65 10.02
CA LEU A 183 -11.30 0.67 10.29
C LEU A 183 -10.14 1.00 9.35
N GLU A 184 -9.26 0.04 9.05
CA GLU A 184 -8.18 0.25 8.09
C GLU A 184 -8.73 0.58 6.70
N ALA A 185 -9.73 -0.17 6.22
CA ALA A 185 -10.37 0.09 4.93
C ALA A 185 -11.06 1.46 4.88
N GLU A 186 -11.71 1.88 5.96
CA GLU A 186 -12.30 3.21 6.08
C GLU A 186 -11.24 4.33 6.00
N LEU A 187 -10.13 4.18 6.70
CA LEU A 187 -9.02 5.14 6.68
C LEU A 187 -8.34 5.21 5.29
N GLU A 188 -8.17 4.09 4.62
CA GLU A 188 -7.66 4.07 3.24
C GLU A 188 -8.62 4.76 2.26
N ALA A 189 -9.93 4.52 2.39
CA ALA A 189 -10.95 5.20 1.59
C ALA A 189 -10.98 6.70 1.85
N GLU A 190 -10.87 7.12 3.11
CA GLU A 190 -10.76 8.52 3.52
C GLU A 190 -9.51 9.18 2.90
N LEU A 191 -8.35 8.52 2.98
CA LEU A 191 -7.10 9.01 2.38
C LEU A 191 -7.25 9.24 0.87
N GLU A 192 -7.84 8.30 0.15
CA GLU A 192 -8.09 8.45 -1.29
C GLU A 192 -9.09 9.58 -1.60
N ALA A 193 -10.13 9.72 -0.80
CA ALA A 193 -11.07 10.83 -0.93
C ALA A 193 -10.40 12.19 -0.68
N ARG A 194 -9.54 12.28 0.33
CA ARG A 194 -8.78 13.50 0.66
C ARG A 194 -7.74 13.84 -0.40
N LYS A 195 -7.07 12.85 -1.00
CA LYS A 195 -6.16 13.08 -2.14
C LYS A 195 -6.90 13.68 -3.33
N LYS A 196 -8.06 13.14 -3.70
CA LYS A 196 -8.90 13.71 -4.78
C LYS A 196 -9.37 15.13 -4.46
N GLN A 197 -9.77 15.37 -3.22
CA GLN A 197 -10.17 16.68 -2.74
C GLN A 197 -8.98 17.66 -2.80
N TYR A 198 -7.80 17.26 -2.39
CA TYR A 198 -6.57 18.04 -2.50
C TYR A 198 -6.26 18.42 -3.96
N GLU A 199 -6.31 17.45 -4.88
CA GLU A 199 -6.09 17.72 -6.31
C GLU A 199 -7.09 18.72 -6.87
N TYR A 200 -8.37 18.59 -6.52
CA TYR A 200 -9.41 19.52 -6.93
C TYR A 200 -9.14 20.93 -6.43
N TYR A 201 -8.91 21.10 -5.12
CA TYR A 201 -8.65 22.43 -4.54
C TYR A 201 -7.34 23.02 -5.02
N ARG A 202 -6.28 22.22 -5.15
CA ARG A 202 -5.00 22.68 -5.71
C ARG A 202 -5.19 23.25 -7.11
N ASN A 203 -5.87 22.52 -7.98
CA ASN A 203 -6.11 22.97 -9.34
C ASN A 203 -7.02 24.22 -9.38
N THR A 204 -8.08 24.26 -8.57
CA THR A 204 -9.01 25.38 -8.51
C THR A 204 -8.34 26.66 -7.95
N LEU A 205 -7.60 26.55 -6.84
CA LEU A 205 -6.97 27.68 -6.17
C LEU A 205 -5.79 28.28 -6.95
N LEU A 206 -5.15 27.47 -7.80
CA LEU A 206 -3.98 27.86 -8.59
C LEU A 206 -4.33 28.17 -10.05
N THR A 207 -5.61 28.11 -10.44
CA THR A 207 -6.09 28.55 -11.75
C THR A 207 -6.82 29.88 -11.62
N PHE A 208 -6.33 30.88 -12.29
CA PHE A 208 -6.87 32.24 -12.26
C PHE A 208 -7.59 32.54 -13.57
N ASN A 209 -8.77 33.18 -13.48
CA ASN A 209 -9.53 33.63 -14.63
C ASN A 209 -9.22 35.13 -14.93
N GLU A 210 -9.62 35.60 -16.12
CA GLU A 210 -9.37 36.95 -16.57
C GLU A 210 -9.93 38.06 -15.62
N ARG A 211 -10.99 37.76 -14.85
CA ARG A 211 -11.61 38.72 -13.92
C ARG A 211 -10.76 38.96 -12.68
N GLU A 212 -9.86 38.04 -12.34
CA GLU A 212 -9.00 38.13 -11.14
C GLU A 212 -7.78 39.04 -11.35
N ARG A 213 -7.52 39.48 -12.59
CA ARG A 213 -6.43 40.43 -12.96
C ARG A 213 -5.08 40.07 -12.37
N VAL A 214 -4.72 38.77 -12.39
CA VAL A 214 -3.45 38.29 -11.87
C VAL A 214 -2.36 38.46 -12.94
N GLU A 215 -1.24 39.02 -12.56
CA GLU A 215 -0.07 39.18 -13.43
C GLU A 215 0.61 37.83 -13.67
N TYR A 216 0.98 37.55 -14.93
CA TYR A 216 1.77 36.37 -15.32
C TYR A 216 3.22 36.78 -15.55
N VAL A 217 4.12 36.33 -14.66
CA VAL A 217 5.53 36.76 -14.64
C VAL A 217 6.42 35.56 -15.01
N GLN A 218 7.51 35.78 -15.73
CA GLN A 218 8.50 34.76 -16.01
C GLN A 218 9.25 34.33 -14.74
N ILE A 219 9.48 33.05 -14.55
CA ILE A 219 10.22 32.52 -13.38
C ILE A 219 11.61 33.17 -13.30
N GLY A 220 12.29 33.35 -14.44
CA GLY A 220 13.60 34.01 -14.50
C GLY A 220 13.64 35.43 -14.00
N ASP A 221 12.50 36.17 -14.04
CA ASP A 221 12.41 37.55 -13.54
C ASP A 221 12.31 37.61 -12.01
N ILE A 222 11.70 36.60 -11.41
CA ILE A 222 11.40 36.54 -9.96
C ILE A 222 12.28 35.55 -9.17
N CYS A 223 13.02 34.67 -9.83
CA CYS A 223 13.90 33.69 -9.18
C CYS A 223 15.33 33.73 -9.71
N ASN A 224 16.29 33.52 -8.83
CA ASN A 224 17.62 33.07 -9.19
C ASN A 224 17.52 31.57 -9.55
N ILE A 225 18.06 31.20 -10.70
CA ILE A 225 18.03 29.84 -11.23
C ILE A 225 19.46 29.34 -11.31
N SER A 226 19.74 28.24 -10.62
CA SER A 226 21.07 27.61 -10.64
C SER A 226 21.01 26.10 -10.84
N ARG A 227 22.14 25.49 -11.04
CA ARG A 227 22.36 24.04 -11.11
C ARG A 227 23.45 23.69 -10.11
N GLY A 228 23.41 22.48 -9.61
CA GLY A 228 24.45 21.98 -8.73
C GLY A 228 25.73 21.57 -9.44
N ARG A 229 26.64 21.04 -8.67
CA ARG A 229 27.92 20.51 -9.15
C ARG A 229 27.86 19.02 -9.43
N VAL A 230 28.84 18.52 -10.19
CA VAL A 230 28.92 17.08 -10.45
C VAL A 230 29.30 16.35 -9.16
N MET A 231 28.47 15.41 -8.75
CA MET A 231 28.72 14.52 -7.62
C MET A 231 28.42 13.09 -8.03
N SER A 232 29.43 12.25 -8.03
CA SER A 232 29.31 10.81 -8.29
C SER A 232 28.97 10.05 -7.01
N LYS A 233 28.56 8.78 -7.13
CA LYS A 233 28.38 7.89 -5.96
C LYS A 233 29.67 7.71 -5.17
N SER A 234 30.82 7.63 -5.83
CA SER A 234 32.12 7.57 -5.15
C SER A 234 32.39 8.84 -4.36
N TYR A 235 32.13 10.02 -4.95
CA TYR A 235 32.26 11.30 -4.24
C TYR A 235 31.44 11.32 -2.94
N LEU A 236 30.20 10.82 -2.95
CA LEU A 236 29.36 10.76 -1.74
C LEU A 236 29.95 9.81 -0.68
N ILE A 237 30.53 8.69 -1.10
CA ILE A 237 31.18 7.74 -0.19
C ILE A 237 32.43 8.35 0.45
N ASP A 238 33.26 9.00 -0.35
CA ASP A 238 34.53 9.61 0.10
C ASP A 238 34.30 10.85 1.01
N ASN A 239 33.12 11.48 0.90
CA ASN A 239 32.74 12.67 1.67
C ASN A 239 31.48 12.44 2.52
N ALA A 240 31.24 11.23 2.98
CA ALA A 240 30.04 10.87 3.73
C ALA A 240 29.80 11.77 4.95
N GLY A 241 28.54 12.10 5.22
CA GLY A 241 28.10 12.97 6.31
C GLY A 241 26.59 13.03 6.43
N ASP A 242 26.04 14.12 7.02
CA ASP A 242 24.64 14.21 7.40
C ASP A 242 23.82 15.11 6.49
N TYR A 243 24.46 15.90 5.60
CA TYR A 243 23.75 16.85 4.72
C TYR A 243 23.24 16.17 3.45
N PRO A 244 21.92 16.24 3.15
CA PRO A 244 21.36 15.59 1.97
C PRO A 244 21.84 16.21 0.67
N VAL A 245 22.01 15.36 -0.34
CA VAL A 245 22.30 15.74 -1.72
C VAL A 245 21.11 15.36 -2.58
N TYR A 246 20.50 16.34 -3.24
CA TYR A 246 19.36 16.11 -4.13
C TYR A 246 19.80 15.96 -5.59
N SER A 247 19.08 15.13 -6.33
CA SER A 247 19.37 14.81 -7.73
C SER A 247 18.09 14.65 -8.55
N SER A 248 18.19 14.21 -9.81
CA SER A 248 17.04 13.93 -10.68
C SER A 248 16.38 12.60 -10.35
N GLN A 249 15.95 12.41 -9.12
CA GLN A 249 15.15 11.27 -8.68
C GLN A 249 13.99 11.72 -7.80
N THR A 250 12.95 10.88 -7.68
CA THR A 250 11.78 11.15 -6.83
C THR A 250 11.70 10.18 -5.64
N ALA A 251 12.44 9.07 -5.70
CA ALA A 251 12.60 8.18 -4.55
C ALA A 251 13.28 8.93 -3.40
N ASN A 252 12.95 8.58 -2.17
CA ASN A 252 13.46 9.21 -0.94
C ASN A 252 13.36 10.74 -0.96
N ASN A 253 12.24 11.27 -1.43
CA ASN A 253 12.01 12.73 -1.59
C ASN A 253 13.09 13.45 -2.40
N GLY A 254 13.71 12.77 -3.38
CA GLY A 254 14.76 13.35 -4.22
C GLY A 254 16.18 13.19 -3.67
N VAL A 255 16.36 12.69 -2.45
CA VAL A 255 17.68 12.50 -1.82
C VAL A 255 18.47 11.40 -2.52
N PHE A 256 19.61 11.74 -3.07
CA PHE A 256 20.55 10.85 -3.74
C PHE A 256 21.58 10.21 -2.78
N GLY A 257 21.90 10.90 -1.70
CA GLY A 257 22.80 10.48 -0.65
C GLY A 257 23.12 11.62 0.30
N TYR A 258 24.16 11.49 1.11
CA TYR A 258 24.54 12.45 2.15
C TYR A 258 26.03 12.74 2.10
N ILE A 259 26.41 14.01 2.39
CA ILE A 259 27.82 14.45 2.47
C ILE A 259 28.06 15.29 3.72
N ASN A 260 29.32 15.56 4.04
CA ASN A 260 29.78 16.30 5.23
C ASN A 260 29.78 17.83 5.07
N THR A 261 29.33 18.35 3.94
CA THR A 261 29.22 19.78 3.63
C THR A 261 27.89 20.07 2.96
N TYR A 262 27.48 21.35 2.94
CA TYR A 262 26.31 21.80 2.20
C TYR A 262 26.63 23.05 1.37
N ASP A 263 25.89 23.23 0.27
CA ASP A 263 26.04 24.37 -0.64
C ASP A 263 24.89 25.40 -0.42
N TYR A 264 23.77 25.01 0.17
CA TYR A 264 22.56 25.84 0.34
C TYR A 264 21.94 25.63 1.72
N ASP A 265 21.33 26.69 2.28
CA ASP A 265 20.73 26.72 3.62
C ASP A 265 19.44 27.57 3.69
N LYS A 266 18.93 28.04 2.54
CA LYS A 266 17.79 28.94 2.48
C LYS A 266 16.53 28.28 1.97
N GLU A 267 15.38 28.85 2.35
CA GLU A 267 14.09 28.46 1.79
C GLU A 267 14.13 28.50 0.25
N SER A 268 13.89 27.37 -0.39
CA SER A 268 14.11 27.18 -1.83
C SER A 268 13.32 26.03 -2.41
N ILE A 269 13.35 25.89 -3.73
CA ILE A 269 12.74 24.79 -4.47
C ILE A 269 13.79 24.14 -5.37
N THR A 270 13.88 22.83 -5.34
CA THR A 270 14.62 22.07 -6.35
C THR A 270 13.66 21.48 -7.38
N TRP A 271 14.17 21.23 -8.61
CA TRP A 271 13.44 20.47 -9.62
C TRP A 271 14.35 19.47 -10.32
N THR A 272 13.76 18.34 -10.72
CA THR A 272 14.45 17.32 -11.52
C THR A 272 14.56 17.81 -12.97
N THR A 273 15.78 17.82 -13.52
CA THR A 273 16.00 18.36 -14.88
C THR A 273 15.96 17.31 -15.96
N ASP A 274 16.18 16.03 -15.61
CA ASP A 274 16.33 14.91 -16.54
C ASP A 274 15.59 13.67 -16.06
N GLY A 275 15.24 12.79 -17.01
CA GLY A 275 14.67 11.46 -16.74
C GLY A 275 13.15 11.44 -16.72
N ALA A 276 12.59 10.25 -16.44
CA ALA A 276 11.14 10.01 -16.47
C ALA A 276 10.32 10.96 -15.56
N ASN A 277 10.96 11.49 -14.52
CA ASN A 277 10.37 12.39 -13.54
C ASN A 277 10.81 13.86 -13.74
N ALA A 278 11.29 14.23 -14.93
CA ALA A 278 11.66 15.62 -15.20
C ALA A 278 10.51 16.58 -14.88
N GLY A 279 10.81 17.70 -14.24
CA GLY A 279 9.83 18.69 -13.79
C GLY A 279 9.18 18.37 -12.44
N SER A 280 9.57 17.33 -11.72
CA SER A 280 9.20 17.16 -10.32
C SER A 280 9.87 18.21 -9.45
N VAL A 281 9.16 18.74 -8.46
CA VAL A 281 9.63 19.80 -7.56
C VAL A 281 9.63 19.35 -6.11
N PHE A 282 10.60 19.82 -5.35
CA PHE A 282 10.73 19.61 -3.92
C PHE A 282 10.93 20.95 -3.21
N TYR A 283 10.28 21.11 -2.08
CA TYR A 283 10.37 22.30 -1.24
C TYR A 283 11.35 22.06 -0.08
N HIS A 284 12.24 23.03 0.14
CA HIS A 284 13.24 23.04 1.21
C HIS A 284 12.98 24.22 2.13
N ASN A 285 12.73 23.93 3.41
CA ASN A 285 12.43 24.92 4.44
C ASN A 285 13.68 25.20 5.29
N ASN A 286 14.58 26.05 4.80
CA ASN A 286 15.84 26.40 5.48
C ASN A 286 16.65 25.15 5.90
N GLU A 287 16.65 24.15 5.03
CA GLU A 287 17.42 22.92 5.16
C GLU A 287 18.83 23.15 4.63
N GLU A 288 19.84 22.61 5.29
CA GLU A 288 21.22 22.59 4.82
C GLU A 288 21.43 21.41 3.86
N PHE A 289 21.64 21.69 2.56
CA PHE A 289 21.72 20.66 1.53
C PHE A 289 22.63 21.04 0.35
N SER A 290 22.88 20.06 -0.50
CA SER A 290 23.54 20.23 -1.80
C SER A 290 22.69 19.63 -2.93
N ILE A 291 23.01 20.02 -4.18
CA ILE A 291 22.34 19.47 -5.37
C ILE A 291 23.38 19.02 -6.41
N THR A 292 23.00 17.98 -7.18
CA THR A 292 23.83 17.54 -8.32
C THR A 292 23.59 18.41 -9.57
N ASN A 293 24.47 18.28 -10.55
CA ASN A 293 24.35 18.96 -11.85
C ASN A 293 23.09 18.62 -12.66
N VAL A 294 22.37 17.54 -12.31
CA VAL A 294 21.09 17.15 -12.91
C VAL A 294 19.89 17.56 -12.05
N CYS A 295 20.11 18.36 -11.03
CA CYS A 295 19.09 18.99 -10.20
C CYS A 295 19.20 20.51 -10.34
N GLY A 296 18.06 21.19 -10.51
CA GLY A 296 18.00 22.64 -10.55
C GLY A 296 17.51 23.22 -9.24
N LEU A 297 17.84 24.49 -8.98
CA LEU A 297 17.45 25.25 -7.80
C LEU A 297 16.81 26.57 -8.18
N LEU A 298 15.70 26.88 -7.54
CA LEU A 298 14.98 28.15 -7.61
C LEU A 298 15.01 28.84 -6.23
N MET A 299 15.54 30.03 -6.19
CA MET A 299 15.50 30.91 -5.01
C MET A 299 14.84 32.24 -5.42
N PRO A 300 13.70 32.63 -4.82
CA PRO A 300 13.08 33.94 -5.12
C PRO A 300 14.03 35.11 -4.89
N LYS A 301 14.02 36.03 -5.81
CA LYS A 301 14.82 37.29 -5.75
C LYS A 301 14.14 38.35 -4.90
N ARG A 302 12.83 38.29 -4.75
CA ARG A 302 12.00 39.35 -4.16
C ARG A 302 10.98 38.73 -3.20
N GLU A 303 10.60 39.51 -2.18
CA GLU A 303 9.57 39.13 -1.22
C GLU A 303 8.15 39.01 -1.81
N GLN A 304 7.96 39.40 -3.07
CA GLN A 304 6.66 39.38 -3.75
C GLN A 304 6.12 38.00 -4.01
N VAL A 305 6.94 36.93 -3.96
CA VAL A 305 6.53 35.57 -4.18
C VAL A 305 6.94 34.70 -3.00
N LYS A 306 5.96 34.10 -2.35
CA LYS A 306 6.19 33.09 -1.31
C LYS A 306 6.75 31.81 -1.93
N VAL A 307 7.84 31.26 -1.36
CA VAL A 307 8.47 30.04 -1.87
C VAL A 307 7.50 28.88 -1.87
N LYS A 308 6.71 28.72 -0.81
CA LYS A 308 5.70 27.66 -0.72
C LYS A 308 4.57 27.82 -1.74
N TYR A 309 4.15 29.05 -2.08
CA TYR A 309 3.21 29.31 -3.18
C TYR A 309 3.83 28.90 -4.52
N LEU A 310 5.09 29.28 -4.76
CA LEU A 310 5.84 28.91 -5.94
C LEU A 310 5.93 27.38 -6.08
N TYR A 311 6.19 26.67 -4.99
CA TYR A 311 6.19 25.21 -4.97
C TYR A 311 4.86 24.62 -5.47
N TYR A 312 3.72 25.08 -4.96
CA TYR A 312 2.42 24.57 -5.37
C TYR A 312 2.08 24.87 -6.83
N ILE A 313 2.33 26.10 -7.30
CA ILE A 313 2.04 26.45 -8.70
C ILE A 313 2.93 25.68 -9.68
N LEU A 314 4.17 25.41 -9.33
CA LEU A 314 5.09 24.64 -10.16
C LEU A 314 4.67 23.18 -10.29
N GLN A 315 4.11 22.56 -9.28
CA GLN A 315 3.60 21.19 -9.34
C GLN A 315 2.58 20.98 -10.47
N ILE A 316 1.72 21.96 -10.74
CA ILE A 316 0.68 21.86 -11.79
C ILE A 316 1.16 22.43 -13.14
N THR A 317 2.20 23.25 -13.12
CA THR A 317 2.65 24.00 -14.32
C THR A 317 3.73 23.24 -15.10
N LEU A 318 4.75 22.71 -14.42
CA LEU A 318 5.99 22.28 -15.06
C LEU A 318 5.83 21.10 -16.01
N LYS A 319 4.94 20.16 -15.74
CA LYS A 319 4.71 18.98 -16.59
C LYS A 319 4.40 19.34 -18.06
N LYS A 320 3.79 20.49 -18.31
CA LYS A 320 3.45 20.97 -19.65
C LYS A 320 4.66 21.44 -20.46
N TYR A 321 5.79 21.71 -19.79
CA TYR A 321 7.01 22.25 -20.40
C TYR A 321 8.14 21.23 -20.48
N VAL A 322 7.92 20.02 -20.01
CA VAL A 322 8.88 18.92 -20.14
C VAL A 322 8.96 18.50 -21.59
N ASN A 323 10.15 18.56 -22.16
CA ASN A 323 10.40 18.08 -23.52
C ASN A 323 10.59 16.55 -23.48
N SER A 324 9.65 15.84 -24.06
CA SER A 324 9.63 14.36 -24.17
C SER A 324 9.95 13.85 -25.59
N GLY A 325 10.73 14.63 -26.40
CA GLY A 325 11.19 14.23 -27.73
C GLY A 325 12.03 12.94 -27.73
N MET A 326 12.69 12.61 -28.85
CA MET A 326 13.51 11.40 -29.00
C MET A 326 14.66 11.36 -27.97
N GLY A 327 14.40 10.86 -26.76
CA GLY A 327 15.36 10.74 -25.67
C GLY A 327 14.74 10.84 -24.28
N ASN A 328 15.57 11.02 -23.26
CA ASN A 328 15.07 11.22 -21.89
C ASN A 328 14.32 12.54 -21.78
N PRO A 329 13.14 12.57 -21.13
CA PRO A 329 12.42 13.81 -20.81
C PRO A 329 13.33 14.82 -20.10
N LYS A 330 13.21 16.11 -20.47
CA LYS A 330 14.08 17.18 -19.91
C LYS A 330 13.32 18.46 -19.63
N LEU A 331 13.68 19.14 -18.55
CA LEU A 331 13.28 20.50 -18.22
C LEU A 331 14.51 21.31 -17.81
N MET A 332 15.12 21.97 -18.78
CA MET A 332 16.39 22.70 -18.60
C MET A 332 16.16 24.11 -18.04
N SER A 333 17.20 24.69 -17.42
CA SER A 333 17.14 26.00 -16.77
C SER A 333 16.70 27.15 -17.70
N ASN A 334 17.09 27.12 -18.98
CA ASN A 334 16.68 28.10 -19.97
C ASN A 334 15.18 28.03 -20.32
N THR A 335 14.61 26.83 -20.32
CA THR A 335 13.15 26.64 -20.46
C THR A 335 12.44 27.07 -19.17
N MET A 336 12.95 26.65 -18.00
CA MET A 336 12.43 27.04 -16.69
C MET A 336 12.31 28.57 -16.57
N ALA A 337 13.34 29.31 -16.96
CA ALA A 337 13.37 30.79 -16.85
C ALA A 337 12.26 31.46 -17.64
N LYS A 338 11.82 30.88 -18.77
CA LYS A 338 10.80 31.45 -19.66
C LYS A 338 9.37 31.06 -19.29
N ILE A 339 9.19 30.13 -18.38
CA ILE A 339 7.85 29.73 -17.94
C ILE A 339 7.18 30.88 -17.21
N LYS A 340 5.97 31.22 -17.63
CA LYS A 340 5.13 32.22 -16.98
C LYS A 340 4.21 31.57 -15.96
N ILE A 341 4.19 32.14 -14.75
CA ILE A 341 3.29 31.70 -13.68
C ILE A 341 2.46 32.89 -13.18
N PRO A 342 1.23 32.66 -12.71
CA PRO A 342 0.42 33.71 -12.08
C PRO A 342 1.03 34.10 -10.73
N VAL A 343 1.10 35.39 -10.47
CA VAL A 343 1.59 35.95 -9.20
C VAL A 343 0.52 36.86 -8.60
N PRO A 344 -0.43 36.32 -7.82
CA PRO A 344 -1.45 37.10 -7.13
C PRO A 344 -0.84 37.86 -5.95
N SER A 345 -1.66 38.70 -5.28
CA SER A 345 -1.22 39.43 -4.09
C SER A 345 -0.66 38.50 -3.02
N LEU A 346 0.28 38.99 -2.21
CA LEU A 346 0.87 38.21 -1.10
C LEU A 346 -0.18 37.65 -0.14
N GLU A 347 -1.27 38.38 0.08
CA GLU A 347 -2.37 37.93 0.93
C GLU A 347 -3.07 36.69 0.30
N LYS A 348 -3.35 36.75 -1.01
CA LYS A 348 -3.94 35.59 -1.73
C LYS A 348 -3.00 34.41 -1.74
N GLN A 349 -1.68 34.63 -1.93
CA GLN A 349 -0.68 33.57 -1.84
C GLN A 349 -0.69 32.89 -0.47
N LYS A 350 -0.72 33.68 0.64
CA LYS A 350 -0.81 33.14 2.01
C LYS A 350 -2.06 32.28 2.23
N GLN A 351 -3.22 32.77 1.75
CA GLN A 351 -4.48 32.01 1.85
C GLN A 351 -4.39 30.68 1.11
N ILE A 352 -3.88 30.68 -0.13
CA ILE A 352 -3.70 29.47 -0.92
C ILE A 352 -2.76 28.49 -0.20
N VAL A 353 -1.60 28.95 0.24
CA VAL A 353 -0.61 28.15 0.97
C VAL A 353 -1.23 27.55 2.23
N SER A 354 -1.93 28.36 3.05
CA SER A 354 -2.57 27.87 4.28
C SER A 354 -3.57 26.73 4.04
N ILE A 355 -4.32 26.79 2.94
CA ILE A 355 -5.26 25.73 2.58
C ILE A 355 -4.52 24.48 2.11
N LEU A 356 -3.59 24.64 1.16
CA LEU A 356 -2.88 23.51 0.56
C LEU A 356 -1.95 22.80 1.55
N ASP A 357 -1.31 23.53 2.47
CA ASP A 357 -0.48 22.95 3.53
C ASP A 357 -1.29 22.04 4.47
N LYS A 358 -2.54 22.42 4.78
CA LYS A 358 -3.43 21.58 5.61
C LYS A 358 -3.75 20.25 4.91
N PHE A 359 -4.03 20.29 3.60
CA PHE A 359 -4.27 19.08 2.83
C PHE A 359 -3.01 18.23 2.68
N GLU A 360 -1.87 18.86 2.37
CA GLU A 360 -0.59 18.16 2.22
C GLU A 360 -0.22 17.43 3.51
N LYS A 361 -0.36 18.11 4.66
CA LYS A 361 -0.14 17.50 5.98
C LYS A 361 -1.08 16.33 6.25
N LEU A 362 -2.36 16.45 5.93
CA LEU A 362 -3.34 15.40 6.14
C LEU A 362 -3.09 14.16 5.26
N THR A 363 -2.70 14.36 4.00
CA THR A 363 -2.66 13.29 2.99
C THR A 363 -1.28 12.67 2.78
N ASN A 364 -0.20 13.40 3.07
CA ASN A 364 1.15 12.99 2.72
C ASN A 364 2.08 12.87 3.94
N ASP A 365 1.73 13.50 5.07
CA ASP A 365 2.60 13.48 6.25
C ASP A 365 2.53 12.09 6.92
N ILE A 366 3.65 11.38 6.86
CA ILE A 366 3.83 10.04 7.46
C ILE A 366 4.01 10.05 8.98
N SER A 367 4.10 11.24 9.58
CA SER A 367 4.29 11.39 11.03
C SER A 367 3.01 11.77 11.78
N VAL A 368 2.08 12.50 11.13
CA VAL A 368 0.86 13.02 11.78
C VAL A 368 -0.40 12.97 10.91
N GLY A 369 -0.28 12.61 9.61
CA GLY A 369 -1.41 12.55 8.68
C GLY A 369 -2.14 11.20 8.69
N LEU A 370 -3.11 11.04 7.79
CA LEU A 370 -3.80 9.76 7.59
C LEU A 370 -2.86 8.58 7.31
N PRO A 371 -1.74 8.74 6.55
CA PRO A 371 -0.78 7.65 6.40
C PRO A 371 -0.17 7.18 7.71
N ALA A 372 0.13 8.09 8.64
CA ALA A 372 0.66 7.75 9.96
C ALA A 372 -0.37 6.97 10.79
N GLU A 373 -1.64 7.37 10.74
CA GLU A 373 -2.70 6.67 11.45
C GLU A 373 -2.92 5.26 10.88
N ILE A 374 -2.96 5.10 9.56
CA ILE A 374 -3.06 3.78 8.91
C ILE A 374 -1.91 2.87 9.36
N GLU A 375 -0.68 3.36 9.34
CA GLU A 375 0.49 2.57 9.78
C GLU A 375 0.41 2.19 11.27
N ALA A 376 -0.03 3.11 12.13
CA ALA A 376 -0.23 2.83 13.55
C ALA A 376 -1.31 1.77 13.78
N ARG A 377 -2.43 1.82 13.02
CA ARG A 377 -3.51 0.82 13.09
C ARG A 377 -3.06 -0.54 12.58
N ARG A 378 -2.25 -0.61 11.53
CA ARG A 378 -1.64 -1.86 11.04
C ARG A 378 -0.78 -2.53 12.12
N LYS A 379 0.10 -1.77 12.76
CA LYS A 379 0.93 -2.28 13.87
C LYS A 379 0.08 -2.76 15.05
N GLN A 380 -0.96 -2.01 15.38
CA GLN A 380 -1.91 -2.39 16.42
C GLN A 380 -2.66 -3.68 16.06
N TYR A 381 -3.15 -3.80 14.83
CA TYR A 381 -3.79 -5.02 14.32
C TYR A 381 -2.85 -6.23 14.41
N GLU A 382 -1.60 -6.11 13.92
CA GLU A 382 -0.62 -7.20 13.98
C GLU A 382 -0.34 -7.65 15.42
N TYR A 383 -0.18 -6.71 16.33
CA TYR A 383 0.00 -7.02 17.76
C TYR A 383 -1.19 -7.78 18.33
N TYR A 384 -2.42 -7.29 18.13
CA TYR A 384 -3.61 -7.95 18.68
C TYR A 384 -3.89 -9.28 17.97
N ARG A 385 -3.73 -9.37 16.66
CA ARG A 385 -3.85 -10.63 15.92
C ARG A 385 -2.94 -11.70 16.52
N ASN A 386 -1.67 -11.39 16.70
CA ASN A 386 -0.72 -12.35 17.26
C ASN A 386 -1.08 -12.72 18.72
N LYS A 387 -1.45 -11.74 19.52
CA LYS A 387 -1.85 -11.97 20.93
C LYS A 387 -3.11 -12.82 21.05
N LEU A 388 -4.15 -12.51 20.26
CA LEU A 388 -5.46 -13.17 20.37
C LEU A 388 -5.49 -14.59 19.75
N LEU A 389 -4.56 -14.90 18.87
CA LEU A 389 -4.45 -16.21 18.21
C LEU A 389 -3.37 -17.12 18.81
N THR A 390 -2.71 -16.67 19.90
CA THR A 390 -1.75 -17.48 20.65
C THR A 390 -2.40 -18.03 21.90
N PHE A 391 -2.48 -19.35 21.99
CA PHE A 391 -3.06 -20.07 23.10
C PHE A 391 -2.05 -21.07 23.70
N LYS A 392 -2.15 -21.28 25.02
CA LYS A 392 -1.48 -22.41 25.66
C LYS A 392 -2.07 -23.71 25.11
N GLU A 393 -1.22 -24.64 24.68
CA GLU A 393 -1.69 -25.97 24.28
C GLU A 393 -2.16 -26.74 25.51
N LEU A 394 -3.31 -27.39 25.42
CA LEU A 394 -3.86 -28.26 26.47
C LEU A 394 -2.92 -29.45 26.66
N GLU A 395 -2.32 -29.58 27.84
CA GLU A 395 -1.50 -30.75 28.19
C GLU A 395 -2.40 -31.97 28.26
N HIS A 396 -2.11 -32.98 27.44
CA HIS A 396 -2.74 -34.28 27.59
C HIS A 396 -2.27 -34.88 28.90
N SER A 397 -3.16 -34.99 29.90
CA SER A 397 -2.89 -35.84 31.05
C SER A 397 -2.59 -37.26 30.52
N LYS A 398 -1.38 -37.72 30.80
CA LYS A 398 -0.94 -39.07 30.40
C LYS A 398 -1.79 -40.13 31.06
#